data_b9b6df65678dc7f1188ddf82e6dd0ab2
#
_entry.id   b9b6df65678dc7f1188ddf82e6dd0ab2
#
_cell.length_a   1.000
_cell.length_b   1.000
_cell.length_c   1.000
_cell.angle_alpha   90.00
_cell.angle_beta   90.00
_cell.angle_gamma   90.00
#
_symmetry.space_group_name_H-M   'P 1'
#
loop_
_entity.id
_entity.type
_entity.pdbx_description
1 polymer ?
#
loop_
_entity_poly.entity_id
_entity_poly.type
_entity_poly.pdbx_seq_one_letter_code
_entity_poly.pdbx_strand_id
1 'polypeptide(L)'
;MKIPQLAKKPEKKSCHGIEWEDNYSWIHQKNILEVLKDGSKLIPEVRDYLEKENAYTEFHLKDTKEIQKKLFDEIKGRIKLDDESLPFKDVKYFYWTKTTEKGNYSIKLRKKIGTDEEEEIWNGDKEKNKLKTEYFGVGDLEVSWNDEFLGYSL
;
A
#
# COMPACT_ATOMS: atom_id res chain seq x y z
N MET A 1 -12.14 29.02 8.72
CA MET A 1 -13.01 27.90 9.16
C MET A 1 -12.71 27.59 10.62
N LYS A 2 -13.70 27.19 11.45
CA LYS A 2 -13.41 26.80 12.84
C LYS A 2 -12.75 25.43 12.86
N ILE A 3 -11.81 25.22 13.81
CA ILE A 3 -11.19 23.92 14.06
C ILE A 3 -12.29 22.96 14.54
N PRO A 4 -12.47 21.79 13.93
CA PRO A 4 -13.38 20.76 14.41
C PRO A 4 -12.98 20.32 15.82
N GLN A 5 -13.98 19.99 16.64
CA GLN A 5 -13.74 19.49 17.97
C GLN A 5 -14.47 18.17 18.17
N LEU A 6 -13.73 17.15 18.56
CA LEU A 6 -14.30 15.87 18.93
C LEU A 6 -14.94 15.97 20.33
N ALA A 7 -16.14 15.45 20.47
CA ALA A 7 -16.83 15.41 21.74
C ALA A 7 -16.10 14.52 22.75
N LYS A 8 -15.92 15.03 23.96
CA LYS A 8 -15.39 14.25 25.07
C LYS A 8 -16.48 13.41 25.69
N LYS A 9 -16.27 12.09 25.77
CA LYS A 9 -17.15 11.14 26.46
C LYS A 9 -16.25 10.33 27.41
N PRO A 10 -16.04 10.83 28.64
CA PRO A 10 -15.08 10.24 29.57
C PRO A 10 -15.45 8.81 29.96
N GLU A 11 -14.50 7.90 29.85
CA GLU A 11 -14.57 6.51 30.27
C GLU A 11 -13.40 6.19 31.21
N LYS A 12 -13.70 5.63 32.38
CA LYS A 12 -12.63 5.18 33.29
C LYS A 12 -12.01 3.88 32.77
N LYS A 13 -10.72 3.88 32.67
CA LYS A 13 -9.90 2.73 32.29
C LYS A 13 -8.97 2.34 33.43
N SER A 14 -8.62 1.07 33.52
CA SER A 14 -7.60 0.59 34.45
C SER A 14 -6.75 -0.50 33.83
N CYS A 15 -5.47 -0.49 34.09
CA CYS A 15 -4.53 -1.51 33.68
C CYS A 15 -3.36 -1.59 34.65
N HIS A 16 -3.01 -2.77 35.10
CA HIS A 16 -1.92 -3.01 36.07
C HIS A 16 -1.97 -2.15 37.33
N GLY A 17 -3.19 -1.90 37.85
CA GLY A 17 -3.38 -1.09 39.05
C GLY A 17 -3.31 0.43 38.84
N ILE A 18 -3.14 0.91 37.62
CA ILE A 18 -3.16 2.32 37.24
C ILE A 18 -4.55 2.64 36.66
N GLU A 19 -5.19 3.68 37.17
CA GLU A 19 -6.46 4.18 36.67
C GLU A 19 -6.25 5.50 35.92
N TRP A 20 -6.99 5.65 34.79
CA TRP A 20 -7.02 6.91 34.05
C TRP A 20 -8.40 7.13 33.43
N GLU A 21 -8.66 8.34 32.97
CA GLU A 21 -9.85 8.70 32.23
C GLU A 21 -9.49 8.87 30.73
N ASP A 22 -10.22 8.15 29.87
CA ASP A 22 -10.10 8.26 28.42
C ASP A 22 -11.35 8.95 27.87
N ASN A 23 -11.15 10.14 27.32
CA ASN A 23 -12.22 10.96 26.77
C ASN A 23 -12.66 10.54 25.38
N TYR A 24 -11.89 9.68 24.70
CA TYR A 24 -12.04 9.42 23.27
C TYR A 24 -12.13 7.93 22.91
N SER A 25 -12.15 7.02 23.87
CA SER A 25 -12.31 5.58 23.59
C SER A 25 -13.58 5.23 22.83
N TRP A 26 -14.59 6.08 22.88
CA TRP A 26 -15.86 5.89 22.17
C TRP A 26 -15.76 5.93 20.66
N ILE A 27 -14.68 6.51 20.08
CA ILE A 27 -14.44 6.48 18.63
C ILE A 27 -13.94 5.12 18.14
N HIS A 28 -13.45 4.29 19.05
CA HIS A 28 -12.99 2.95 18.71
C HIS A 28 -14.20 2.03 18.45
N GLN A 29 -14.36 1.59 17.20
CA GLN A 29 -15.41 0.65 16.83
C GLN A 29 -14.91 -0.80 16.90
N LYS A 30 -15.69 -1.66 17.56
CA LYS A 30 -15.37 -3.09 17.67
C LYS A 30 -15.36 -3.80 16.31
N ASN A 31 -16.17 -3.31 15.36
CA ASN A 31 -16.27 -3.83 14.00
C ASN A 31 -15.32 -3.15 13.00
N ILE A 32 -14.16 -2.69 13.44
CA ILE A 32 -13.23 -1.92 12.59
C ILE A 32 -12.88 -2.64 11.28
N LEU A 33 -12.73 -3.96 11.29
CA LEU A 33 -12.46 -4.76 10.08
C LEU A 33 -13.59 -4.71 9.05
N GLU A 34 -14.82 -4.54 9.50
CA GLU A 34 -15.97 -4.34 8.61
C GLU A 34 -16.02 -2.91 8.08
N VAL A 35 -15.69 -1.92 8.93
CA VAL A 35 -15.61 -0.51 8.54
C VAL A 35 -14.52 -0.30 7.48
N LEU A 36 -13.38 -0.98 7.61
CA LEU A 36 -12.30 -0.92 6.61
C LEU A 36 -12.72 -1.47 5.23
N LYS A 37 -13.66 -2.43 5.22
CA LYS A 37 -14.22 -2.98 3.98
C LYS A 37 -15.38 -2.15 3.45
N ASP A 38 -16.15 -1.56 4.33
CA ASP A 38 -17.35 -0.79 4.02
C ASP A 38 -17.47 0.41 4.97
N GLY A 39 -17.00 1.57 4.51
CA GLY A 39 -17.04 2.81 5.27
C GLY A 39 -18.46 3.25 5.69
N SER A 40 -19.54 2.72 5.10
CA SER A 40 -20.91 3.02 5.51
C SER A 40 -21.22 2.53 6.93
N LYS A 41 -20.45 1.55 7.44
CA LYS A 41 -20.57 0.98 8.78
C LYS A 41 -19.89 1.82 9.88
N LEU A 42 -19.29 2.93 9.52
CA LEU A 42 -18.74 3.87 10.50
C LEU A 42 -19.86 4.53 11.31
N ILE A 43 -19.67 4.66 12.61
CA ILE A 43 -20.63 5.36 13.49
C ILE A 43 -20.91 6.76 12.93
N PRO A 44 -22.17 7.18 12.75
CA PRO A 44 -22.50 8.46 12.13
C PRO A 44 -21.83 9.68 12.77
N GLU A 45 -21.73 9.70 14.10
CA GLU A 45 -21.06 10.78 14.84
C GLU A 45 -19.55 10.85 14.56
N VAL A 46 -18.89 9.69 14.41
CA VAL A 46 -17.47 9.62 14.04
C VAL A 46 -17.28 10.05 12.59
N ARG A 47 -18.18 9.62 11.70
CA ARG A 47 -18.17 10.05 10.29
C ARG A 47 -18.29 11.57 10.17
N ASP A 48 -19.28 12.17 10.82
CA ASP A 48 -19.51 13.61 10.79
C ASP A 48 -18.28 14.40 11.28
N TYR A 49 -17.61 13.91 12.32
CA TYR A 49 -16.35 14.50 12.77
C TYR A 49 -15.24 14.40 11.72
N LEU A 50 -15.03 13.22 11.13
CA LEU A 50 -14.01 13.02 10.10
C LEU A 50 -14.26 13.86 8.83
N GLU A 51 -15.52 14.00 8.42
CA GLU A 51 -15.90 14.85 7.29
C GLU A 51 -15.62 16.33 7.58
N LYS A 52 -15.84 16.79 8.81
CA LYS A 52 -15.46 18.15 9.24
C LYS A 52 -13.96 18.36 9.25
N GLU A 53 -13.16 17.39 9.69
CA GLU A 53 -11.70 17.45 9.65
C GLU A 53 -11.18 17.49 8.21
N ASN A 54 -11.74 16.67 7.32
CA ASN A 54 -11.41 16.71 5.91
C ASN A 54 -11.73 18.06 5.28
N ALA A 55 -12.93 18.60 5.54
CA ALA A 55 -13.31 19.92 5.04
C ALA A 55 -12.42 21.05 5.58
N TYR A 56 -12.00 20.95 6.86
CA TYR A 56 -11.06 21.88 7.46
C TYR A 56 -9.70 21.83 6.77
N THR A 57 -9.19 20.63 6.54
CA THR A 57 -7.92 20.38 5.83
C THR A 57 -7.96 20.93 4.41
N GLU A 58 -9.00 20.60 3.65
CA GLU A 58 -9.18 21.11 2.29
C GLU A 58 -9.25 22.64 2.23
N PHE A 59 -9.96 23.25 3.17
CA PHE A 59 -10.05 24.71 3.26
C PHE A 59 -8.67 25.37 3.45
N HIS A 60 -7.84 24.80 4.33
CA HIS A 60 -6.51 25.36 4.62
C HIS A 60 -5.46 25.02 3.57
N LEU A 61 -5.62 23.91 2.85
CA LEU A 61 -4.71 23.49 1.79
C LEU A 61 -5.13 23.93 0.38
N LYS A 62 -6.28 24.60 0.23
CA LYS A 62 -6.81 24.97 -1.10
C LYS A 62 -5.83 25.76 -1.97
N ASP A 63 -5.06 26.66 -1.36
CA ASP A 63 -4.14 27.54 -2.07
C ASP A 63 -2.82 26.84 -2.45
N THR A 64 -2.64 25.58 -1.99
CA THR A 64 -1.45 24.79 -2.31
C THR A 64 -1.66 23.78 -3.46
N LYS A 65 -2.88 23.67 -4.00
CA LYS A 65 -3.21 22.65 -5.01
C LYS A 65 -2.36 22.72 -6.27
N GLU A 66 -2.06 23.94 -6.74
CA GLU A 66 -1.20 24.12 -7.93
C GLU A 66 0.24 23.66 -7.67
N ILE A 67 0.80 24.02 -6.52
CA ILE A 67 2.16 23.59 -6.16
C ILE A 67 2.22 22.08 -5.89
N GLN A 68 1.17 21.50 -5.27
CA GLN A 68 1.07 20.05 -5.09
C GLN A 68 1.10 19.31 -6.44
N LYS A 69 0.31 19.80 -7.42
CA LYS A 69 0.32 19.23 -8.76
C LYS A 69 1.68 19.35 -9.42
N LYS A 70 2.31 20.52 -9.36
CA LYS A 70 3.65 20.75 -9.92
C LYS A 70 4.68 19.83 -9.29
N LEU A 71 4.69 19.68 -7.97
CA LEU A 71 5.61 18.81 -7.25
C LEU A 71 5.35 17.33 -7.59
N PHE A 72 4.09 16.93 -7.68
CA PHE A 72 3.72 15.56 -8.08
C PHE A 72 4.24 15.24 -9.49
N ASP A 73 3.98 16.12 -10.46
CA ASP A 73 4.41 15.93 -11.84
C ASP A 73 5.95 15.90 -11.95
N GLU A 74 6.63 16.75 -11.19
CA GLU A 74 8.10 16.80 -11.14
C GLU A 74 8.68 15.51 -10.53
N ILE A 75 8.18 15.07 -9.38
CA ILE A 75 8.64 13.85 -8.70
C ILE A 75 8.38 12.63 -9.58
N LYS A 76 7.16 12.52 -10.13
CA LYS A 76 6.78 11.43 -11.04
C LYS A 76 7.65 11.41 -12.30
N GLY A 77 7.95 12.57 -12.87
CA GLY A 77 8.79 12.69 -14.06
C GLY A 77 10.25 12.26 -13.86
N ARG A 78 10.71 12.17 -12.61
CA ARG A 78 12.06 11.67 -12.28
C ARG A 78 12.12 10.15 -12.16
N ILE A 79 10.98 9.47 -12.11
CA ILE A 79 10.90 8.01 -11.99
C ILE A 79 11.05 7.42 -13.38
N LYS A 80 12.09 6.59 -13.58
CA LYS A 80 12.25 5.80 -14.78
C LYS A 80 11.27 4.63 -14.74
N LEU A 81 10.29 4.63 -15.62
CA LEU A 81 9.22 3.64 -15.64
C LEU A 81 9.68 2.30 -16.25
N ASP A 82 10.42 2.37 -17.38
CA ASP A 82 11.10 1.21 -17.95
C ASP A 82 12.48 1.07 -17.32
N ASP A 83 12.61 0.22 -16.32
CA ASP A 83 13.85 0.05 -15.57
C ASP A 83 14.12 -1.41 -15.21
N GLU A 84 15.38 -1.71 -14.97
CA GLU A 84 15.84 -3.03 -14.58
C GLU A 84 16.80 -2.92 -13.39
N SER A 85 16.65 -3.82 -12.42
CA SER A 85 17.63 -3.93 -11.34
C SER A 85 18.93 -4.55 -11.84
N LEU A 86 20.01 -4.34 -11.11
CA LEU A 86 21.24 -5.08 -11.38
C LEU A 86 21.01 -6.57 -11.17
N PRO A 87 21.48 -7.45 -12.09
CA PRO A 87 21.40 -8.88 -11.90
C PRO A 87 22.24 -9.31 -10.70
N PHE A 88 21.68 -10.14 -9.82
CA PHE A 88 22.44 -10.79 -8.77
C PHE A 88 22.59 -12.29 -9.08
N LYS A 89 23.75 -12.84 -8.73
CA LYS A 89 24.05 -14.24 -8.94
C LYS A 89 23.56 -15.09 -7.78
N ASP A 90 22.81 -16.15 -8.08
CA ASP A 90 22.45 -17.18 -7.14
C ASP A 90 22.59 -18.57 -7.81
N VAL A 91 23.29 -19.49 -7.14
CA VAL A 91 23.62 -20.87 -7.59
C VAL A 91 23.99 -20.94 -9.09
N LYS A 92 23.02 -21.21 -9.96
CA LYS A 92 23.23 -21.44 -11.41
C LYS A 92 22.74 -20.31 -12.30
N TYR A 93 22.07 -19.29 -11.72
CA TYR A 93 21.42 -18.24 -12.47
C TYR A 93 21.83 -16.84 -12.01
N PHE A 94 21.63 -15.88 -12.88
CA PHE A 94 21.47 -14.48 -12.53
C PHE A 94 20.00 -14.15 -12.49
N TYR A 95 19.56 -13.39 -11.49
CA TYR A 95 18.18 -12.95 -11.28
C TYR A 95 18.12 -11.43 -11.25
N TRP A 96 17.08 -10.86 -11.85
CA TRP A 96 16.80 -9.43 -11.76
C TRP A 96 15.31 -9.14 -11.90
N THR A 97 14.96 -7.89 -11.62
CA THR A 97 13.59 -7.40 -11.72
C THR A 97 13.50 -6.33 -12.79
N LYS A 98 12.46 -6.38 -13.59
CA LYS A 98 12.14 -5.40 -14.62
C LYS A 98 10.81 -4.74 -14.31
N THR A 99 10.70 -3.43 -14.55
CA THR A 99 9.45 -2.68 -14.60
C THR A 99 9.22 -2.15 -16.01
N THR A 100 7.97 -1.89 -16.38
CA THR A 100 7.63 -1.34 -17.69
C THR A 100 6.65 -0.17 -17.53
N GLU A 101 6.69 0.78 -18.45
CA GLU A 101 5.81 1.95 -18.43
C GLU A 101 4.32 1.58 -18.44
N LYS A 102 3.97 0.48 -19.07
CA LYS A 102 2.59 0.01 -19.21
C LYS A 102 2.16 -0.98 -18.13
N GLY A 103 3.11 -1.49 -17.35
CA GLY A 103 2.87 -2.44 -16.27
C GLY A 103 2.64 -1.74 -14.93
N ASN A 104 1.81 -2.33 -14.08
CA ASN A 104 1.64 -1.90 -12.69
C ASN A 104 2.45 -2.76 -11.71
N TYR A 105 2.93 -3.90 -12.18
CA TYR A 105 3.66 -4.88 -11.38
C TYR A 105 4.99 -5.24 -12.01
N SER A 106 5.92 -5.71 -11.19
CA SER A 106 7.23 -6.11 -11.65
C SER A 106 7.21 -7.44 -12.39
N ILE A 107 8.23 -7.62 -13.23
CA ILE A 107 8.55 -8.86 -13.90
C ILE A 107 9.85 -9.40 -13.29
N LYS A 108 9.89 -10.67 -12.94
CA LYS A 108 11.11 -11.36 -12.50
C LYS A 108 11.68 -12.16 -13.64
N LEU A 109 12.96 -11.94 -13.87
CA LEU A 109 13.73 -12.56 -14.94
C LEU A 109 14.89 -13.34 -14.34
N ARG A 110 15.32 -14.38 -15.05
CA ARG A 110 16.57 -15.06 -14.76
C ARG A 110 17.30 -15.41 -16.04
N LYS A 111 18.59 -15.62 -15.92
CA LYS A 111 19.46 -16.11 -16.99
C LYS A 111 20.44 -17.12 -16.44
N LYS A 112 20.55 -18.29 -17.08
CA LYS A 112 21.52 -19.31 -16.67
C LYS A 112 22.94 -18.82 -16.90
N ILE A 113 23.83 -19.06 -15.95
CA ILE A 113 25.23 -18.68 -16.05
C ILE A 113 25.85 -19.39 -17.25
N GLY A 114 26.52 -18.62 -18.14
CA GLY A 114 27.14 -19.13 -19.37
C GLY A 114 26.19 -19.23 -20.58
N THR A 115 24.98 -18.73 -20.50
CA THR A 115 24.05 -18.62 -21.63
C THR A 115 23.60 -17.17 -21.82
N ASP A 116 23.03 -16.87 -22.98
CA ASP A 116 22.43 -15.56 -23.26
C ASP A 116 20.88 -15.58 -23.26
N GLU A 117 20.29 -16.72 -22.95
CA GLU A 117 18.84 -16.88 -22.91
C GLU A 117 18.29 -16.33 -21.60
N GLU A 118 17.38 -15.36 -21.71
CA GLU A 118 16.61 -14.79 -20.60
C GLU A 118 15.29 -15.52 -20.46
N GLU A 119 14.91 -15.81 -19.23
CA GLU A 119 13.66 -16.47 -18.89
C GLU A 119 12.81 -15.58 -17.96
N GLU A 120 11.57 -15.28 -18.37
CA GLU A 120 10.58 -14.68 -17.48
C GLU A 120 10.02 -15.76 -16.57
N ILE A 121 10.36 -15.69 -15.26
CA ILE A 121 9.89 -16.66 -14.28
C ILE A 121 8.62 -16.20 -13.57
N TRP A 122 8.33 -14.90 -13.58
CA TRP A 122 7.12 -14.35 -13.01
C TRP A 122 6.78 -12.99 -13.62
N ASN A 123 5.48 -12.71 -13.76
CA ASN A 123 4.98 -11.44 -14.28
C ASN A 123 3.67 -11.08 -13.57
N GLY A 124 3.74 -10.03 -12.73
CA GLY A 124 2.61 -9.65 -11.88
C GLY A 124 1.38 -9.19 -12.63
N ASP A 125 1.54 -8.52 -13.77
CA ASP A 125 0.39 -8.09 -14.58
C ASP A 125 -0.33 -9.31 -15.20
N LYS A 126 0.43 -10.32 -15.64
CA LYS A 126 -0.16 -11.58 -16.13
C LYS A 126 -0.90 -12.33 -15.03
N GLU A 127 -0.34 -12.38 -13.81
CA GLU A 127 -0.98 -13.04 -12.67
C GLU A 127 -2.26 -12.31 -12.23
N LYS A 128 -2.23 -10.98 -12.12
CA LYS A 128 -3.42 -10.18 -11.84
C LYS A 128 -4.54 -10.47 -12.83
N ASN A 129 -4.23 -10.51 -14.12
CA ASN A 129 -5.21 -10.75 -15.17
C ASN A 129 -5.84 -12.14 -15.09
N LYS A 130 -5.11 -13.15 -14.59
CA LYS A 130 -5.64 -14.50 -14.35
C LYS A 130 -6.65 -14.53 -13.21
N LEU A 131 -6.38 -13.79 -12.12
CA LEU A 131 -7.18 -13.87 -10.88
C LEU A 131 -8.49 -13.10 -10.95
N LYS A 132 -8.62 -12.08 -11.81
CA LYS A 132 -9.82 -11.24 -11.97
C LYS A 132 -10.35 -10.64 -10.66
N THR A 133 -9.45 -10.28 -9.74
CA THR A 133 -9.79 -9.66 -8.45
C THR A 133 -9.69 -8.15 -8.51
N GLU A 134 -10.49 -7.42 -7.72
CA GLU A 134 -10.34 -5.96 -7.59
C GLU A 134 -9.02 -5.58 -6.95
N TYR A 135 -8.64 -6.31 -5.92
CA TYR A 135 -7.37 -6.14 -5.22
C TYR A 135 -6.39 -7.23 -5.63
N PHE A 136 -5.15 -6.82 -5.89
CA PHE A 136 -4.04 -7.71 -6.16
C PHE A 136 -2.78 -7.16 -5.48
N GLY A 137 -2.28 -7.89 -4.52
CA GLY A 137 -1.03 -7.60 -3.84
C GLY A 137 -0.06 -8.76 -4.05
N VAL A 138 1.21 -8.44 -4.17
CA VAL A 138 2.28 -9.43 -4.27
C VAL A 138 3.06 -9.36 -2.97
N GLY A 139 3.09 -10.49 -2.26
CA GLY A 139 3.94 -10.65 -1.09
C GLY A 139 5.33 -11.22 -1.47
N ASP A 140 5.77 -12.22 -0.73
CA ASP A 140 7.06 -12.85 -0.98
C ASP A 140 7.06 -13.63 -2.30
N LEU A 141 8.22 -13.67 -2.93
CA LEU A 141 8.48 -14.41 -4.15
C LEU A 141 9.88 -15.00 -4.07
N GLU A 142 9.96 -16.32 -3.92
CA GLU A 142 11.19 -17.06 -3.65
C GLU A 142 11.36 -18.23 -4.61
N VAL A 143 12.59 -18.39 -5.09
CA VAL A 143 12.99 -19.54 -5.93
C VAL A 143 13.50 -20.65 -5.02
N SER A 144 13.12 -21.90 -5.32
CA SER A 144 13.65 -23.07 -4.58
C SER A 144 15.16 -23.22 -4.75
N TRP A 145 15.80 -23.85 -3.76
CA TRP A 145 17.27 -24.05 -3.75
C TRP A 145 17.82 -24.84 -4.94
N ASN A 146 16.99 -25.62 -5.63
CA ASN A 146 17.35 -26.39 -6.83
C ASN A 146 16.98 -25.66 -8.15
N ASP A 147 16.48 -24.41 -8.06
CA ASP A 147 16.05 -23.56 -9.18
C ASP A 147 14.83 -24.09 -9.98
N GLU A 148 14.09 -25.10 -9.49
CA GLU A 148 13.02 -25.75 -10.24
C GLU A 148 11.62 -25.18 -9.95
N PHE A 149 11.40 -24.60 -8.77
CA PHE A 149 10.11 -24.09 -8.33
C PHE A 149 10.19 -22.63 -7.94
N LEU A 150 9.09 -21.92 -8.16
CA LEU A 150 8.85 -20.58 -7.68
C LEU A 150 7.67 -20.60 -6.70
N GLY A 151 7.93 -20.23 -5.45
CA GLY A 151 6.90 -19.99 -4.43
C GLY A 151 6.57 -18.50 -4.37
N TYR A 152 5.29 -18.15 -4.28
CA TYR A 152 4.86 -16.77 -4.10
C TYR A 152 3.54 -16.67 -3.33
N SER A 153 3.28 -15.50 -2.74
CA SER A 153 2.03 -15.17 -2.06
C SER A 153 1.35 -13.98 -2.74
N LEU A 154 0.01 -14.02 -2.77
CA LEU A 154 -0.85 -12.99 -3.37
C LEU A 154 -1.90 -12.51 -2.37
#